data_26bbc68c20476f9b8fbca02fd5f76143
#
_entry.id   26bbc68c20476f9b8fbca02fd5f76143
#
_cell.length_a   1.000
_cell.length_b   1.000
_cell.length_c   1.000
_cell.angle_alpha   90.00
_cell.angle_beta   90.00
_cell.angle_gamma   90.00
#
_symmetry.space_group_name_H-M   'P 1'
#
loop_
_entity.id
_entity.type
_entity.pdbx_description
1 polymer ?
#
loop_
_entity_poly.entity_id
_entity_poly.type
_entity_poly.pdbx_seq_one_letter_code
_entity_poly.pdbx_strand_id
1 'polypeptide(L)'
;MKTVLYGGAFDPVHAGHVFIGHEALRLMAPSILVLVPTGLPNPDFGKRLAASAADRVAMLRLAFAGVPDVVISDIELSGEPRPSYFVDTLERLRPSLGGDKPALLLGEDQLAAFPRWHRYQDILDQVELWFVPRAGRHRLISAEVHATSLFDINPFDSLSSTLVRDRVRKGLSVEGLVSPPVAAYIAEHGLYRGQ
;
A
#
# COMPACT_ATOMS: atom_id res chain seq x y z
N MET A 1 18.11 -11.29 -5.74
CA MET A 1 16.70 -11.70 -5.54
C MET A 1 15.84 -10.46 -5.67
N LYS A 2 14.88 -10.44 -6.58
CA LYS A 2 14.04 -9.25 -6.81
C LYS A 2 13.01 -9.13 -5.68
N THR A 3 13.03 -8.02 -4.95
CA THR A 3 12.05 -7.69 -3.91
C THR A 3 11.11 -6.62 -4.42
N VAL A 4 9.80 -6.77 -4.22
CA VAL A 4 8.80 -5.72 -4.47
C VAL A 4 8.33 -5.18 -3.13
N LEU A 5 8.41 -3.86 -2.96
CA LEU A 5 7.90 -3.12 -1.81
C LEU A 5 6.56 -2.49 -2.19
N TYR A 6 5.50 -2.81 -1.48
CA TYR A 6 4.19 -2.22 -1.69
C TYR A 6 3.72 -1.52 -0.41
N GLY A 7 3.94 -0.21 -0.37
CA GLY A 7 3.55 0.65 0.75
C GLY A 7 2.10 1.12 0.66
N GLY A 8 1.45 1.25 1.80
CA GLY A 8 0.10 1.78 1.85
C GLY A 8 -0.48 1.91 3.26
N ALA A 9 -1.52 2.71 3.40
CA ALA A 9 -2.24 2.80 4.68
C ALA A 9 -2.97 1.51 5.01
N PHE A 10 -3.55 0.84 3.99
CA PHE A 10 -4.37 -0.37 4.12
C PHE A 10 -5.46 -0.23 5.21
N ASP A 11 -6.24 0.83 5.14
CA ASP A 11 -7.18 1.26 6.18
C ASP A 11 -8.65 1.34 5.69
N PRO A 12 -9.30 0.18 5.37
CA PRO A 12 -8.78 -1.19 5.33
C PRO A 12 -8.07 -1.55 4.02
N VAL A 13 -7.41 -2.72 4.01
CA VAL A 13 -7.07 -3.42 2.79
C VAL A 13 -8.36 -3.79 2.04
N HIS A 14 -8.35 -3.70 0.70
CA HIS A 14 -9.52 -3.97 -0.15
C HIS A 14 -9.14 -4.76 -1.39
N ALA A 15 -10.15 -5.22 -2.15
CA ALA A 15 -9.94 -6.07 -3.32
C ALA A 15 -8.95 -5.48 -4.34
N GLY A 16 -8.94 -4.17 -4.51
CA GLY A 16 -7.95 -3.50 -5.36
C GLY A 16 -6.51 -3.67 -4.87
N HIS A 17 -6.26 -3.59 -3.57
CA HIS A 17 -4.92 -3.84 -3.01
C HIS A 17 -4.50 -5.31 -3.23
N VAL A 18 -5.43 -6.25 -3.02
CA VAL A 18 -5.18 -7.68 -3.20
C VAL A 18 -4.88 -7.98 -4.66
N PHE A 19 -5.68 -7.44 -5.59
CA PHE A 19 -5.46 -7.57 -7.03
C PHE A 19 -4.06 -7.07 -7.43
N ILE A 20 -3.68 -5.87 -6.99
CA ILE A 20 -2.36 -5.29 -7.27
C ILE A 20 -1.24 -6.18 -6.73
N GLY A 21 -1.38 -6.72 -5.52
CA GLY A 21 -0.40 -7.64 -4.95
C GLY A 21 -0.24 -8.92 -5.77
N HIS A 22 -1.34 -9.52 -6.21
CA HIS A 22 -1.30 -10.71 -7.08
C HIS A 22 -0.70 -10.40 -8.46
N GLU A 23 -1.05 -9.26 -9.07
CA GLU A 23 -0.47 -8.88 -10.35
C GLU A 23 1.02 -8.57 -10.24
N ALA A 24 1.47 -7.98 -9.14
CA ALA A 24 2.89 -7.80 -8.90
C ALA A 24 3.64 -9.12 -8.80
N LEU A 25 3.09 -10.10 -8.07
CA LEU A 25 3.66 -11.45 -7.99
C LEU A 25 3.69 -12.13 -9.36
N ARG A 26 2.62 -12.03 -10.15
CA ARG A 26 2.49 -12.65 -11.45
C ARG A 26 3.40 -12.02 -12.52
N LEU A 27 3.41 -10.68 -12.62
CA LEU A 27 4.07 -9.94 -13.71
C LEU A 27 5.55 -9.69 -13.45
N MET A 28 5.90 -9.40 -12.20
CA MET A 28 7.27 -9.08 -11.83
C MET A 28 8.05 -10.31 -11.39
N ALA A 29 7.37 -11.43 -11.09
CA ALA A 29 7.93 -12.67 -10.56
C ALA A 29 9.01 -12.41 -9.49
N PRO A 30 8.70 -11.63 -8.44
CA PRO A 30 9.65 -11.33 -7.40
C PRO A 30 9.90 -12.56 -6.54
N SER A 31 11.06 -12.60 -5.86
CA SER A 31 11.31 -13.59 -4.83
C SER A 31 10.44 -13.34 -3.59
N ILE A 32 10.04 -12.09 -3.38
CA ILE A 32 9.21 -11.68 -2.24
C ILE A 32 8.47 -10.37 -2.53
N LEU A 33 7.20 -10.31 -2.13
CA LEU A 33 6.39 -9.10 -2.04
C LEU A 33 6.29 -8.67 -0.58
N VAL A 34 6.85 -7.52 -0.25
CA VAL A 34 6.79 -6.95 1.10
C VAL A 34 5.71 -5.88 1.15
N LEU A 35 4.64 -6.16 1.90
CA LEU A 35 3.61 -5.18 2.22
C LEU A 35 4.07 -4.33 3.40
N VAL A 36 4.10 -3.02 3.22
CA VAL A 36 4.56 -2.07 4.25
C VAL A 36 3.38 -1.18 4.67
N PRO A 37 2.63 -1.58 5.72
CA PRO A 37 1.56 -0.74 6.25
C PRO A 37 2.14 0.53 6.88
N THR A 38 1.68 1.69 6.42
CA THR A 38 2.12 3.00 6.91
C THR A 38 1.93 3.11 8.43
N GLY A 39 2.97 3.54 9.13
CA GLY A 39 2.93 3.83 10.56
C GLY A 39 2.12 5.09 10.86
N LEU A 40 2.79 6.16 11.19
CA LEU A 40 2.17 7.48 11.33
C LEU A 40 2.32 8.24 10.01
N PRO A 41 1.21 8.58 9.30
CA PRO A 41 1.30 9.30 8.04
C PRO A 41 1.98 10.66 8.23
N ASN A 42 2.74 11.09 7.22
CA ASN A 42 3.28 12.43 7.20
C ASN A 42 2.13 13.45 7.23
N PRO A 43 2.11 14.38 8.22
CA PRO A 43 1.05 15.37 8.39
C PRO A 43 0.87 16.30 7.18
N ASP A 44 1.93 16.53 6.39
CA ASP A 44 1.88 17.37 5.19
C ASP A 44 0.90 16.85 4.12
N PHE A 45 0.53 15.57 4.17
CA PHE A 45 -0.46 14.98 3.27
C PHE A 45 -1.88 14.94 3.85
N GLY A 46 -2.10 15.47 5.07
CA GLY A 46 -3.40 15.58 5.71
C GLY A 46 -4.13 14.25 5.94
N LYS A 47 -3.42 13.12 5.83
CA LYS A 47 -3.99 11.77 5.94
C LYS A 47 -4.06 11.35 7.40
N ARG A 48 -5.23 10.87 7.83
CA ARG A 48 -5.43 10.23 9.13
C ARG A 48 -5.82 8.78 8.96
N LEU A 49 -5.34 7.92 9.85
CA LEU A 49 -5.71 6.52 9.91
C LEU A 49 -6.89 6.36 10.85
N ALA A 50 -7.88 5.57 10.43
CA ALA A 50 -9.10 5.32 11.20
C ALA A 50 -8.97 4.06 12.07
N ALA A 51 -8.31 3.00 11.55
CA ALA A 51 -8.05 1.78 12.30
C ALA A 51 -6.64 1.81 12.92
N SER A 52 -6.47 1.09 14.03
CA SER A 52 -5.18 0.91 14.67
C SER A 52 -4.18 0.18 13.76
N ALA A 53 -2.89 0.29 14.05
CA ALA A 53 -1.85 -0.47 13.35
C ALA A 53 -2.10 -1.98 13.45
N ALA A 54 -2.50 -2.46 14.61
CA ALA A 54 -2.79 -3.87 14.85
C ALA A 54 -3.95 -4.37 13.98
N ASP A 55 -5.05 -3.62 13.90
CA ASP A 55 -6.20 -3.98 13.06
C ASP A 55 -5.83 -4.01 11.58
N ARG A 56 -5.06 -3.02 11.10
CA ARG A 56 -4.64 -2.96 9.70
C ARG A 56 -3.74 -4.14 9.32
N VAL A 57 -2.82 -4.52 10.20
CA VAL A 57 -1.97 -5.72 10.01
C VAL A 57 -2.81 -7.00 10.05
N ALA A 58 -3.76 -7.11 10.99
CA ALA A 58 -4.66 -8.27 11.05
C ALA A 58 -5.47 -8.42 9.76
N MET A 59 -6.05 -7.32 9.26
CA MET A 59 -6.77 -7.32 7.99
C MET A 59 -5.89 -7.67 6.79
N LEU A 60 -4.63 -7.21 6.76
CA LEU A 60 -3.66 -7.59 5.72
C LEU A 60 -3.36 -9.09 5.76
N ARG A 61 -3.13 -9.66 6.95
CA ARG A 61 -2.90 -11.11 7.12
C ARG A 61 -4.09 -11.93 6.63
N LEU A 62 -5.30 -11.49 6.91
CA LEU A 62 -6.52 -12.13 6.41
C LEU A 62 -6.66 -12.01 4.89
N ALA A 63 -6.35 -10.85 4.32
CA ALA A 63 -6.48 -10.58 2.90
C ALA A 63 -5.49 -11.38 2.04
N PHE A 64 -4.29 -11.65 2.56
CA PHE A 64 -3.22 -12.37 1.86
C PHE A 64 -2.96 -13.76 2.45
N ALA A 65 -3.93 -14.30 3.22
CA ALA A 65 -3.79 -15.64 3.79
C ALA A 65 -3.59 -16.69 2.69
N GLY A 66 -2.55 -17.51 2.83
CA GLY A 66 -2.23 -18.59 1.88
C GLY A 66 -1.58 -18.12 0.57
N VAL A 67 -1.31 -16.83 0.39
CA VAL A 67 -0.55 -16.33 -0.77
C VAL A 67 0.94 -16.50 -0.48
N PRO A 68 1.66 -17.31 -1.27
CA PRO A 68 3.10 -17.53 -1.06
C PRO A 68 3.89 -16.24 -1.38
N ASP A 69 5.08 -16.17 -0.83
CA ASP A 69 6.05 -15.09 -1.09
C ASP A 69 5.55 -13.69 -0.73
N VAL A 70 4.57 -13.57 0.18
CA VAL A 70 4.10 -12.32 0.75
C VAL A 70 4.54 -12.19 2.20
N VAL A 71 5.18 -11.07 2.53
CA VAL A 71 5.55 -10.69 3.90
C VAL A 71 4.89 -9.37 4.26
N ILE A 72 4.33 -9.29 5.45
CA ILE A 72 3.83 -8.05 6.03
C ILE A 72 4.89 -7.53 6.98
N SER A 73 5.48 -6.38 6.66
CA SER A 73 6.51 -5.73 7.46
C SER A 73 5.88 -4.79 8.47
N ASP A 74 6.26 -4.89 9.73
CA ASP A 74 5.88 -3.98 10.79
C ASP A 74 6.88 -2.84 11.02
N ILE A 75 7.81 -2.68 10.10
CA ILE A 75 8.95 -1.79 10.23
C ILE A 75 8.57 -0.32 10.49
N GLU A 76 7.46 0.16 9.93
CA GLU A 76 6.92 1.49 10.19
C GLU A 76 6.03 1.56 11.43
N LEU A 77 5.63 0.41 11.98
CA LEU A 77 4.73 0.30 13.12
C LEU A 77 5.46 0.16 14.44
N SER A 78 6.76 -0.13 14.39
CA SER A 78 7.63 -0.39 15.54
C SER A 78 8.46 0.86 15.89
N GLY A 79 8.70 1.08 17.18
CA GLY A 79 9.50 2.18 17.71
C GLY A 79 8.66 3.36 18.20
N GLU A 80 9.31 4.50 18.42
CA GLU A 80 8.62 5.71 18.88
C GLU A 80 7.71 6.28 17.77
N PRO A 81 6.55 6.85 18.13
CA PRO A 81 5.63 7.46 17.19
C PRO A 81 6.30 8.67 16.50
N ARG A 82 6.62 8.50 15.23
CA ARG A 82 7.14 9.56 14.36
C ARG A 82 6.54 9.42 12.97
N PRO A 83 6.47 10.51 12.18
CA PRO A 83 6.04 10.40 10.79
C PRO A 83 6.87 9.38 10.03
N SER A 84 6.20 8.49 9.30
CA SER A 84 6.85 7.48 8.45
C SER A 84 7.34 8.16 7.18
N TYR A 85 8.65 8.27 7.03
CA TYR A 85 9.28 8.68 5.78
C TYR A 85 9.82 7.44 5.07
N PHE A 86 9.44 7.25 3.82
CA PHE A 86 9.79 6.02 3.10
C PHE A 86 11.31 5.85 2.90
N VAL A 87 12.07 6.92 2.85
CA VAL A 87 13.54 6.85 2.80
C VAL A 87 14.09 6.16 4.05
N ASP A 88 13.58 6.49 5.26
CA ASP A 88 13.99 5.84 6.51
C ASP A 88 13.58 4.35 6.52
N THR A 89 12.41 4.05 5.95
CA THR A 89 11.92 2.68 5.78
C THR A 89 12.86 1.87 4.90
N LEU A 90 13.33 2.43 3.77
CA LEU A 90 14.32 1.80 2.89
C LEU A 90 15.65 1.56 3.59
N GLU A 91 16.16 2.56 4.31
CA GLU A 91 17.42 2.44 5.06
C GLU A 91 17.36 1.29 6.10
N ARG A 92 16.23 1.15 6.78
CA ARG A 92 16.00 0.08 7.74
C ARG A 92 15.78 -1.29 7.11
N LEU A 93 15.16 -1.36 5.93
CA LEU A 93 14.95 -2.61 5.18
C LEU A 93 16.21 -3.08 4.46
N ARG A 94 17.13 -2.18 4.12
CA ARG A 94 18.33 -2.45 3.32
C ARG A 94 19.07 -3.75 3.70
N PRO A 95 19.31 -4.07 4.97
CA PRO A 95 20.02 -5.30 5.34
C PRO A 95 19.30 -6.59 4.91
N SER A 96 17.97 -6.53 4.72
CA SER A 96 17.13 -7.68 4.34
C SER A 96 16.78 -7.73 2.85
N LEU A 97 17.11 -6.69 2.07
CA LEU A 97 16.73 -6.60 0.65
C LEU A 97 17.69 -7.30 -0.31
N GLY A 98 18.84 -7.77 0.17
CA GLY A 98 19.91 -8.28 -0.71
C GLY A 98 20.61 -7.16 -1.49
N GLY A 99 21.35 -7.51 -2.55
CA GLY A 99 22.18 -6.55 -3.30
C GLY A 99 21.48 -5.79 -4.42
N ASP A 100 20.30 -6.24 -4.84
CA ASP A 100 19.56 -5.63 -5.96
C ASP A 100 18.69 -4.46 -5.49
N LYS A 101 18.45 -3.49 -6.39
CA LYS A 101 17.46 -2.44 -6.13
C LYS A 101 16.08 -3.06 -6.05
N PRO A 102 15.34 -2.85 -4.95
CA PRO A 102 13.95 -3.30 -4.88
C PRO A 102 13.07 -2.48 -5.81
N ALA A 103 11.97 -3.07 -6.27
CA ALA A 103 10.92 -2.34 -6.95
C ALA A 103 9.98 -1.71 -5.90
N LEU A 104 9.73 -0.41 -6.01
CA LEU A 104 8.72 0.30 -5.22
C LEU A 104 7.44 0.44 -6.04
N LEU A 105 6.36 -0.19 -5.59
CA LEU A 105 5.07 -0.18 -6.24
C LEU A 105 4.16 0.88 -5.61
N LEU A 106 3.70 1.83 -6.42
CA LEU A 106 2.88 2.97 -6.02
C LEU A 106 1.58 3.01 -6.83
N GLY A 107 0.52 3.55 -6.24
CA GLY A 107 -0.60 4.03 -7.04
C GLY A 107 -0.23 5.32 -7.79
N GLU A 108 -0.87 5.56 -8.93
CA GLU A 108 -0.61 6.77 -9.75
C GLU A 108 -0.74 8.08 -8.95
N ASP A 109 -1.69 8.15 -7.99
CA ASP A 109 -1.83 9.31 -7.11
C ASP A 109 -0.58 9.55 -6.23
N GLN A 110 0.06 8.47 -5.78
CA GLN A 110 1.28 8.54 -4.99
C GLN A 110 2.48 8.89 -5.86
N LEU A 111 2.53 8.36 -7.07
CA LEU A 111 3.56 8.70 -8.05
C LEU A 111 3.52 10.18 -8.41
N ALA A 112 2.33 10.75 -8.64
CA ALA A 112 2.15 12.18 -8.90
C ALA A 112 2.58 13.06 -7.71
N ALA A 113 2.45 12.56 -6.49
CA ALA A 113 2.88 13.24 -5.27
C ALA A 113 4.35 12.95 -4.88
N PHE A 114 5.00 12.02 -5.56
CA PHE A 114 6.32 11.50 -5.21
C PHE A 114 7.41 12.58 -5.09
N PRO A 115 7.48 13.63 -5.95
CA PRO A 115 8.45 14.71 -5.79
C PRO A 115 8.30 15.52 -4.49
N ARG A 116 7.18 15.35 -3.77
CA ARG A 116 6.94 15.97 -2.46
C ARG A 116 7.33 15.04 -1.30
N TRP A 117 7.77 13.82 -1.58
CA TRP A 117 8.20 12.90 -0.54
C TRP A 117 9.53 13.36 0.05
N HIS A 118 9.70 13.14 1.34
CA HIS A 118 10.93 13.49 2.03
C HIS A 118 12.11 12.76 1.40
N ARG A 119 13.13 13.52 0.95
CA ARG A 119 14.33 12.99 0.31
C ARG A 119 14.00 12.06 -0.89
N TYR A 120 13.05 12.43 -1.73
CA TYR A 120 12.59 11.58 -2.83
C TYR A 120 13.69 11.19 -3.82
N GLN A 121 14.70 12.04 -4.00
CA GLN A 121 15.85 11.74 -4.86
C GLN A 121 16.67 10.58 -4.30
N ASP A 122 16.89 10.55 -2.98
CA ASP A 122 17.59 9.44 -2.33
C ASP A 122 16.80 8.12 -2.43
N ILE A 123 15.47 8.22 -2.55
CA ILE A 123 14.62 7.04 -2.83
C ILE A 123 14.83 6.58 -4.28
N LEU A 124 14.81 7.49 -5.27
CA LEU A 124 15.04 7.17 -6.69
C LEU A 124 16.37 6.46 -6.92
N ASP A 125 17.40 6.85 -6.20
CA ASP A 125 18.73 6.22 -6.31
C ASP A 125 18.74 4.77 -5.80
N GLN A 126 17.74 4.39 -4.98
CA GLN A 126 17.70 3.13 -4.26
C GLN A 126 16.66 2.13 -4.76
N VAL A 127 15.67 2.58 -5.56
CA VAL A 127 14.57 1.72 -6.03
C VAL A 127 14.33 1.82 -7.52
N GLU A 128 13.65 0.81 -8.09
CA GLU A 128 12.97 0.91 -9.37
C GLU A 128 11.52 1.31 -9.11
N LEU A 129 11.04 2.41 -9.70
CA LEU A 129 9.65 2.82 -9.52
C LEU A 129 8.73 2.07 -10.47
N TRP A 130 7.68 1.50 -9.90
CA TRP A 130 6.57 0.90 -10.61
C TRP A 130 5.26 1.53 -10.15
N PHE A 131 4.31 1.68 -11.06
CA PHE A 131 3.03 2.26 -10.69
C PHE A 131 1.83 1.50 -11.25
N VAL A 132 0.71 1.69 -10.56
CA VAL A 132 -0.60 1.18 -10.95
C VAL A 132 -1.42 2.35 -11.49
N PRO A 133 -1.82 2.29 -12.76
CA PRO A 133 -2.58 3.38 -13.37
C PRO A 133 -3.99 3.48 -12.77
N ARG A 134 -4.58 4.67 -12.88
CA ARG A 134 -5.99 4.92 -12.61
C ARG A 134 -6.69 5.42 -13.86
N ALA A 135 -7.84 4.81 -14.22
CA ALA A 135 -8.58 5.17 -15.40
C ALA A 135 -9.04 6.64 -15.39
N GLY A 136 -8.88 7.29 -16.53
CA GLY A 136 -9.36 8.67 -16.73
C GLY A 136 -8.57 9.77 -16.00
N ARG A 137 -7.45 9.45 -15.38
CA ARG A 137 -6.61 10.42 -14.66
C ARG A 137 -5.14 10.27 -15.07
N HIS A 138 -4.81 10.71 -16.28
CA HIS A 138 -3.40 10.91 -16.61
C HIS A 138 -2.89 12.12 -15.84
N ARG A 139 -2.44 11.90 -14.61
CA ARG A 139 -1.74 12.94 -13.86
C ARG A 139 -0.37 13.14 -14.50
N LEU A 140 0.01 14.40 -14.65
CA LEU A 140 1.35 14.76 -15.11
C LEU A 140 2.35 14.21 -14.08
N ILE A 141 3.05 13.15 -14.46
CA ILE A 141 4.22 12.67 -13.73
C ILE A 141 5.34 13.64 -14.07
N SER A 142 6.07 14.10 -13.06
CA SER A 142 7.24 14.97 -13.29
C SER A 142 8.19 14.29 -14.28
N ALA A 143 8.71 15.05 -15.25
CA ALA A 143 9.65 14.53 -16.24
C ALA A 143 10.94 13.94 -15.62
N GLU A 144 11.21 14.28 -14.36
CA GLU A 144 12.37 13.78 -13.60
C GLU A 144 12.12 12.41 -12.96
N VAL A 145 10.85 11.94 -12.94
CA VAL A 145 10.46 10.67 -12.30
C VAL A 145 10.17 9.62 -13.36
N HIS A 146 11.11 8.71 -13.56
CA HIS A 146 10.93 7.57 -14.44
C HIS A 146 10.29 6.41 -13.68
N ALA A 147 9.11 5.95 -14.13
CA ALA A 147 8.39 4.83 -13.52
C ALA A 147 7.78 3.95 -14.61
N THR A 148 7.72 2.64 -14.34
CA THR A 148 7.14 1.64 -15.23
C THR A 148 5.71 1.32 -14.79
N SER A 149 4.76 1.29 -15.74
CA SER A 149 3.40 0.81 -15.44
C SER A 149 3.39 -0.68 -15.20
N LEU A 150 2.69 -1.11 -14.14
CA LEU A 150 2.55 -2.54 -13.84
C LEU A 150 1.61 -3.22 -14.85
N PHE A 151 0.56 -2.53 -15.27
CA PHE A 151 -0.42 -2.98 -16.28
C PHE A 151 -1.18 -1.77 -16.87
N ASP A 152 -1.92 -1.99 -17.97
CA ASP A 152 -2.60 -0.90 -18.68
C ASP A 152 -3.96 -0.54 -18.07
N ILE A 153 -4.68 -1.50 -17.50
CA ILE A 153 -6.04 -1.32 -16.99
C ILE A 153 -6.15 -1.86 -15.56
N ASN A 154 -6.64 -1.02 -14.66
CA ASN A 154 -6.96 -1.41 -13.29
C ASN A 154 -8.47 -1.64 -13.13
N PRO A 155 -8.96 -2.89 -13.00
CA PRO A 155 -10.38 -3.19 -12.86
C PRO A 155 -10.98 -2.67 -11.54
N PHE A 156 -10.14 -2.31 -10.55
CA PHE A 156 -10.54 -1.79 -9.25
C PHE A 156 -10.26 -0.29 -9.09
N ASP A 157 -10.19 0.45 -10.19
CA ASP A 157 -9.82 1.86 -10.21
C ASP A 157 -10.71 2.76 -9.34
N SER A 158 -12.01 2.50 -9.32
CA SER A 158 -12.99 3.22 -8.49
C SER A 158 -12.97 2.82 -7.01
N LEU A 159 -12.28 1.72 -6.66
CA LEU A 159 -12.27 1.19 -5.30
C LEU A 159 -11.21 1.92 -4.44
N SER A 160 -11.62 2.31 -3.23
CA SER A 160 -10.74 2.95 -2.26
C SER A 160 -11.11 2.55 -0.84
N SER A 161 -10.15 2.63 0.08
CA SER A 161 -10.40 2.44 1.51
C SER A 161 -11.44 3.43 2.05
N THR A 162 -11.49 4.65 1.51
CA THR A 162 -12.50 5.66 1.88
C THR A 162 -13.90 5.18 1.52
N LEU A 163 -14.08 4.63 0.31
CA LEU A 163 -15.36 4.06 -0.10
C LEU A 163 -15.80 2.94 0.86
N VAL A 164 -14.88 2.05 1.23
CA VAL A 164 -15.19 0.96 2.17
C VAL A 164 -15.61 1.52 3.53
N ARG A 165 -14.86 2.46 4.10
CA ARG A 165 -15.21 3.09 5.39
C ARG A 165 -16.55 3.81 5.35
N ASP A 166 -16.84 4.53 4.27
CA ASP A 166 -18.12 5.24 4.10
C ASP A 166 -19.31 4.29 4.03
N ARG A 167 -19.14 3.13 3.38
CA ARG A 167 -20.20 2.11 3.34
C ARG A 167 -20.43 1.49 4.72
N VAL A 168 -19.36 1.15 5.44
CA VAL A 168 -19.47 0.63 6.82
C VAL A 168 -20.19 1.64 7.72
N ARG A 169 -19.81 2.91 7.67
CA ARG A 169 -20.44 4.00 8.45
C ARG A 169 -21.93 4.11 8.17
N LYS A 170 -22.35 3.88 6.93
CA LYS A 170 -23.75 3.93 6.49
C LYS A 170 -24.49 2.61 6.70
N GLY A 171 -23.87 1.58 7.28
CA GLY A 171 -24.45 0.26 7.46
C GLY A 171 -24.71 -0.49 6.13
N LEU A 172 -24.01 -0.11 5.05
CA LEU A 172 -24.11 -0.72 3.73
C LEU A 172 -23.14 -1.91 3.61
N SER A 173 -23.52 -2.90 2.77
CA SER A 173 -22.65 -4.06 2.48
C SER A 173 -21.32 -3.63 1.89
N VAL A 174 -20.23 -4.30 2.30
CA VAL A 174 -18.89 -4.21 1.74
C VAL A 174 -18.49 -5.45 0.94
N GLU A 175 -19.46 -6.30 0.63
CA GLU A 175 -19.28 -7.49 -0.20
C GLU A 175 -18.70 -7.11 -1.57
N GLY A 176 -17.72 -7.90 -2.04
CA GLY A 176 -16.97 -7.61 -3.27
C GLY A 176 -15.96 -6.46 -3.17
N LEU A 177 -16.01 -5.65 -2.12
CA LEU A 177 -15.02 -4.57 -1.92
C LEU A 177 -13.85 -5.00 -1.07
N VAL A 178 -14.07 -5.89 -0.11
CA VAL A 178 -13.06 -6.54 0.72
C VAL A 178 -13.28 -8.05 0.70
N SER A 179 -12.25 -8.84 1.08
CA SER A 179 -12.42 -10.27 1.20
C SER A 179 -13.38 -10.62 2.36
N PRO A 180 -14.11 -11.76 2.30
CA PRO A 180 -15.03 -12.16 3.36
C PRO A 180 -14.40 -12.19 4.77
N PRO A 181 -13.15 -12.70 4.96
CA PRO A 181 -12.50 -12.65 6.27
C PRO A 181 -12.25 -11.22 6.76
N VAL A 182 -11.91 -10.28 5.86
CA VAL A 182 -11.73 -8.87 6.22
C VAL A 182 -13.07 -8.23 6.58
N ALA A 183 -14.15 -8.53 5.86
CA ALA A 183 -15.47 -8.03 6.18
C ALA A 183 -15.94 -8.51 7.56
N ALA A 184 -15.72 -9.78 7.89
CA ALA A 184 -16.02 -10.36 9.20
C ALA A 184 -15.21 -9.65 10.30
N TYR A 185 -13.91 -9.47 10.11
CA TYR A 185 -13.04 -8.77 11.06
C TYR A 185 -13.53 -7.33 11.35
N ILE A 186 -13.87 -6.57 10.29
CA ILE A 186 -14.43 -5.21 10.42
C ILE A 186 -15.70 -5.22 11.27
N ALA A 187 -16.59 -6.19 11.04
CA ALA A 187 -17.86 -6.30 11.75
C ALA A 187 -17.69 -6.68 13.23
N GLU A 188 -16.85 -7.67 13.52
CA GLU A 188 -16.57 -8.17 14.87
C GLU A 188 -15.89 -7.13 15.76
N HIS A 189 -14.95 -6.35 15.19
CA HIS A 189 -14.22 -5.31 15.93
C HIS A 189 -14.90 -3.94 15.88
N GLY A 190 -16.07 -3.83 15.25
CA GLY A 190 -16.81 -2.57 15.16
C GLY A 190 -16.08 -1.44 14.45
N LEU A 191 -15.10 -1.79 13.58
CA LEU A 191 -14.25 -0.80 12.92
C LEU A 191 -15.06 0.10 11.98
N TYR A 192 -14.67 1.36 11.89
CA TYR A 192 -15.24 2.37 10.98
C TYR A 192 -16.71 2.74 11.25
N ARG A 193 -17.28 2.32 12.39
CA ARG A 193 -18.62 2.71 12.83
C ARG A 193 -18.52 3.99 13.65
N GLY A 194 -19.22 5.05 13.25
CA GLY A 194 -19.35 6.27 14.08
C GLY A 194 -18.14 7.21 14.08
N GLN A 195 -17.26 7.14 13.08
CA GLN A 195 -16.16 8.08 12.88
C GLN A 195 -16.49 9.18 11.89
#